data_d819f205433e289f4a80e0e72fb2c4b6
#
_entry.id   d819f205433e289f4a80e0e72fb2c4b6
#
_cell.length_a   1.000
_cell.length_b   1.000
_cell.length_c   1.000
_cell.angle_alpha   90.00
_cell.angle_beta   90.00
_cell.angle_gamma   90.00
#
_symmetry.space_group_name_H-M   'P 1'
#
loop_
_entity.id
_entity.type
_entity.pdbx_description
1 polymer ?
#
loop_
_entity_poly.entity_id
_entity_poly.type
_entity_poly.pdbx_seq_one_letter_code
_entity_poly.pdbx_strand_id
1 'polypeptide(L)'
;MVGLLLAGSLIAIALGVVPAVLGLLIIASVIAIAVSLIEPMIALGLAIIIGPLRAWVAVVWPDVSLYPGQVLFALFIFSWFVHFVLNRNMSIRFPVTTKLLAIYLCVGLLSLWDATNIYQGLTEFIKWLQILVIVVIVFNYCVNQDKEKWVVGFVIASGFIQALIGLWQFVIRGTGPVSFELASGIFRAYGSFEQPNPFGGFMGIVWPIALGFLLSLLQTRASKQPKYAYRTLVVITLVVTISLICALIASYSRGAWIGSIAAFVVMLFFLPYRPIIGVSSVIVTIALGTTVVYLGLVPDHLENRITSILEYVSVQDVRRVSIDEVNFSVVERAAHWQAASKMVEAHPWLGVGMGNYQVVYPEYRLVNWKNPLGHAHNVYLNVAAETGIIGLTSYILFWGYVFLKTIRVLRRSTNWYRGVALGLLGAWTHLGVHNFVDNLFVNNTHLCLGGLLGVLSVVNTRVGNKSYFA
;
A
#
# COMPACT_ATOMS: atom_id res chain seq x y z
N MET A 1 23.60 22.14 -18.60
CA MET A 1 22.17 22.14 -19.03
C MET A 1 21.23 22.49 -17.86
N VAL A 2 21.27 21.77 -16.72
CA VAL A 2 20.39 22.07 -15.56
C VAL A 2 20.54 23.51 -15.07
N GLY A 3 21.76 24.04 -14.91
CA GLY A 3 22.00 25.42 -14.49
C GLY A 3 21.45 26.46 -15.46
N LEU A 4 21.45 26.20 -16.76
CA LEU A 4 20.88 27.12 -17.78
C LEU A 4 19.34 27.09 -17.71
N LEU A 5 18.72 25.94 -17.47
CA LEU A 5 17.26 25.84 -17.30
C LEU A 5 16.80 26.53 -16.01
N LEU A 6 17.54 26.36 -14.91
CA LEU A 6 17.26 27.05 -13.65
C LEU A 6 17.40 28.56 -13.79
N ALA A 7 18.48 29.05 -14.43
CA ALA A 7 18.69 30.48 -14.68
C ALA A 7 17.60 31.02 -15.58
N GLY A 8 17.24 30.34 -16.68
CA GLY A 8 16.17 30.75 -17.58
C GLY A 8 14.80 30.83 -16.88
N SER A 9 14.46 29.86 -16.01
CA SER A 9 13.23 29.88 -15.24
C SER A 9 13.17 31.03 -14.24
N LEU A 10 14.28 31.33 -13.55
CA LEU A 10 14.39 32.45 -12.62
C LEU A 10 14.25 33.80 -13.35
N ILE A 11 14.89 33.94 -14.52
CA ILE A 11 14.76 35.14 -15.36
C ILE A 11 13.32 35.31 -15.84
N ALA A 12 12.65 34.22 -16.31
CA ALA A 12 11.27 34.27 -16.77
C ALA A 12 10.29 34.68 -15.66
N ILE A 13 10.51 34.21 -14.42
CA ILE A 13 9.75 34.66 -13.24
C ILE A 13 10.02 36.13 -12.94
N ALA A 14 11.30 36.55 -12.93
CA ALA A 14 11.70 37.92 -12.64
C ALA A 14 11.14 38.89 -13.66
N LEU A 15 10.97 38.49 -14.92
CA LEU A 15 10.36 39.29 -15.98
C LEU A 15 8.82 39.24 -15.98
N GLY A 16 8.18 38.51 -15.07
CA GLY A 16 6.73 38.35 -15.02
C GLY A 16 6.11 37.58 -16.20
N VAL A 17 6.94 36.90 -17.02
CA VAL A 17 6.49 36.16 -18.20
C VAL A 17 5.78 34.85 -17.79
N VAL A 18 6.20 34.26 -16.64
CA VAL A 18 5.63 33.04 -16.10
C VAL A 18 5.10 33.32 -14.69
N PRO A 19 3.85 32.91 -14.37
CA PRO A 19 3.34 33.01 -13.00
C PRO A 19 4.32 32.37 -12.01
N ALA A 20 4.57 33.01 -10.87
CA ALA A 20 5.58 32.59 -9.89
C ALA A 20 5.39 31.09 -9.47
N VAL A 21 4.14 30.66 -9.28
CA VAL A 21 3.83 29.25 -8.93
C VAL A 21 4.28 28.30 -10.03
N LEU A 22 4.00 28.59 -11.29
CA LEU A 22 4.42 27.75 -12.41
C LEU A 22 5.94 27.70 -12.56
N GLY A 23 6.60 28.84 -12.38
CA GLY A 23 8.06 28.93 -12.39
C GLY A 23 8.70 28.09 -11.26
N LEU A 24 8.15 28.15 -10.05
CA LEU A 24 8.59 27.31 -8.92
C LEU A 24 8.38 25.81 -9.20
N LEU A 25 7.27 25.44 -9.82
CA LEU A 25 7.00 24.03 -10.22
C LEU A 25 8.00 23.55 -11.28
N ILE A 26 8.35 24.37 -12.26
CA ILE A 26 9.37 24.07 -13.27
C ILE A 26 10.73 23.87 -12.60
N ILE A 27 11.14 24.78 -11.74
CA ILE A 27 12.42 24.70 -11.00
C ILE A 27 12.44 23.41 -10.15
N ALA A 28 11.40 23.15 -9.38
CA ALA A 28 11.30 21.94 -8.56
C ALA A 28 11.37 20.65 -9.41
N SER A 29 10.71 20.65 -10.59
CA SER A 29 10.76 19.54 -11.53
C SER A 29 12.17 19.31 -12.10
N VAL A 30 12.85 20.37 -12.49
CA VAL A 30 14.23 20.30 -13.00
C VAL A 30 15.18 19.78 -11.91
N ILE A 31 15.06 20.26 -10.68
CA ILE A 31 15.85 19.78 -9.54
C ILE A 31 15.53 18.30 -9.28
N ALA A 32 14.26 17.91 -9.24
CA ALA A 32 13.84 16.54 -9.03
C ALA A 32 14.42 15.59 -10.09
N ILE A 33 14.38 15.98 -11.36
CA ILE A 33 14.98 15.21 -12.47
C ILE A 33 16.49 15.10 -12.29
N ALA A 34 17.17 16.22 -12.03
CA ALA A 34 18.63 16.24 -11.89
C ALA A 34 19.12 15.36 -10.74
N VAL A 35 18.48 15.47 -9.57
CA VAL A 35 18.83 14.67 -8.40
C VAL A 35 18.47 13.20 -8.61
N SER A 36 17.36 12.93 -9.31
CA SER A 36 16.93 11.56 -9.65
C SER A 36 17.90 10.87 -10.61
N LEU A 37 18.53 11.61 -11.53
CA LEU A 37 19.57 11.06 -12.42
C LEU A 37 20.86 10.71 -11.67
N ILE A 38 21.17 11.44 -10.59
CA ILE A 38 22.32 11.14 -9.72
C ILE A 38 22.01 9.94 -8.80
N GLU A 39 20.78 9.84 -8.31
CA GLU A 39 20.37 8.84 -7.32
C GLU A 39 19.00 8.26 -7.66
N PRO A 40 18.95 7.07 -8.29
CA PRO A 40 17.69 6.43 -8.71
C PRO A 40 16.68 6.26 -7.58
N MET A 41 17.13 6.01 -6.33
CA MET A 41 16.22 5.83 -5.21
C MET A 41 15.40 7.08 -4.89
N ILE A 42 15.87 8.28 -5.27
CA ILE A 42 15.09 9.52 -5.12
C ILE A 42 13.92 9.53 -6.09
N ALA A 43 14.12 9.13 -7.35
CA ALA A 43 13.01 9.03 -8.31
C ALA A 43 11.93 8.04 -7.81
N LEU A 44 12.35 6.87 -7.30
CA LEU A 44 11.41 5.92 -6.68
C LEU A 44 10.71 6.54 -5.47
N GLY A 45 11.46 7.23 -4.60
CA GLY A 45 10.92 7.89 -3.42
C GLY A 45 9.87 8.94 -3.77
N LEU A 46 10.15 9.78 -4.77
CA LEU A 46 9.21 10.78 -5.28
C LEU A 46 7.98 10.10 -5.92
N ALA A 47 8.17 9.00 -6.66
CA ALA A 47 7.06 8.23 -7.22
C ALA A 47 6.16 7.63 -6.12
N ILE A 48 6.74 7.15 -5.01
CA ILE A 48 6.01 6.65 -3.84
C ILE A 48 5.25 7.78 -3.13
N ILE A 49 5.84 8.97 -2.99
CA ILE A 49 5.20 10.13 -2.32
C ILE A 49 4.06 10.69 -3.17
N ILE A 50 4.28 10.84 -4.47
CA ILE A 50 3.33 11.48 -5.40
C ILE A 50 2.29 10.47 -5.93
N GLY A 51 2.61 9.17 -5.88
CA GLY A 51 1.73 8.09 -6.36
C GLY A 51 0.28 8.19 -5.89
N PRO A 52 0.02 8.36 -4.59
CA PRO A 52 -1.34 8.52 -4.04
C PRO A 52 -2.13 9.71 -4.59
N LEU A 53 -1.46 10.76 -5.11
CA LEU A 53 -2.13 11.93 -5.71
C LEU A 53 -2.85 11.61 -7.03
N ARG A 54 -2.69 10.40 -7.57
CA ARG A 54 -3.29 10.00 -8.86
C ARG A 54 -4.79 10.27 -8.91
N ALA A 55 -5.54 9.90 -7.86
CA ALA A 55 -6.98 10.09 -7.83
C ALA A 55 -7.35 11.58 -7.82
N TRP A 56 -6.67 12.37 -7.00
CA TRP A 56 -6.86 13.82 -6.95
C TRP A 56 -6.54 14.49 -8.30
N VAL A 57 -5.43 14.11 -8.94
CA VAL A 57 -5.07 14.62 -10.28
C VAL A 57 -6.13 14.28 -11.31
N ALA A 58 -6.69 13.05 -11.28
CA ALA A 58 -7.75 12.65 -12.21
C ALA A 58 -9.05 13.46 -12.02
N VAL A 59 -9.33 13.93 -10.81
CA VAL A 59 -10.50 14.79 -10.55
C VAL A 59 -10.25 16.23 -10.98
N VAL A 60 -9.06 16.79 -10.67
CA VAL A 60 -8.73 18.20 -10.96
C VAL A 60 -8.40 18.41 -12.44
N TRP A 61 -7.76 17.46 -13.08
CA TRP A 61 -7.34 17.51 -14.50
C TRP A 61 -7.73 16.21 -15.22
N PRO A 62 -9.01 16.05 -15.59
CA PRO A 62 -9.50 14.80 -16.20
C PRO A 62 -8.81 14.44 -17.53
N ASP A 63 -8.35 15.44 -18.27
CA ASP A 63 -7.72 15.28 -19.59
C ASP A 63 -6.24 14.86 -19.53
N VAL A 64 -5.65 14.78 -18.33
CA VAL A 64 -4.26 14.35 -18.18
C VAL A 64 -4.15 12.85 -18.36
N SER A 65 -3.54 12.44 -19.48
CA SER A 65 -3.32 11.02 -19.81
C SER A 65 -2.09 10.43 -19.11
N LEU A 66 -1.11 11.26 -18.74
CA LEU A 66 0.15 10.82 -18.11
C LEU A 66 0.29 11.38 -16.70
N TYR A 67 0.08 10.54 -15.71
CA TYR A 67 0.15 10.94 -14.30
C TYR A 67 1.60 11.13 -13.81
N PRO A 68 1.86 12.09 -12.90
CA PRO A 68 3.21 12.39 -12.40
C PRO A 68 3.94 11.17 -11.82
N GLY A 69 3.23 10.26 -11.15
CA GLY A 69 3.81 9.03 -10.62
C GLY A 69 4.36 8.09 -11.71
N GLN A 70 3.75 8.06 -12.90
CA GLN A 70 4.22 7.26 -14.04
C GLN A 70 5.49 7.88 -14.64
N VAL A 71 5.54 9.21 -14.76
CA VAL A 71 6.75 9.93 -15.23
C VAL A 71 7.93 9.67 -14.30
N LEU A 72 7.71 9.78 -13.00
CA LEU A 72 8.75 9.52 -11.99
C LEU A 72 9.19 8.05 -11.97
N PHE A 73 8.26 7.12 -12.20
CA PHE A 73 8.60 5.72 -12.35
C PHE A 73 9.45 5.46 -13.61
N ALA A 74 9.13 6.07 -14.73
CA ALA A 74 9.95 5.99 -15.94
C ALA A 74 11.34 6.60 -15.72
N LEU A 75 11.41 7.74 -15.03
CA LEU A 75 12.67 8.38 -14.62
C LEU A 75 13.51 7.48 -13.70
N PHE A 76 12.86 6.77 -12.77
CA PHE A 76 13.51 5.79 -11.90
C PHE A 76 14.19 4.67 -12.70
N ILE A 77 13.46 4.09 -13.66
CA ILE A 77 14.00 3.03 -14.52
C ILE A 77 15.16 3.58 -15.37
N PHE A 78 14.97 4.74 -15.99
CA PHE A 78 15.98 5.38 -16.83
C PHE A 78 17.26 5.70 -16.05
N SER A 79 17.13 6.33 -14.89
CA SER A 79 18.25 6.64 -14.03
C SER A 79 19.02 5.38 -13.60
N TRP A 80 18.28 4.34 -13.15
CA TRP A 80 18.91 3.06 -12.81
C TRP A 80 19.62 2.43 -14.01
N PHE A 81 19.02 2.46 -15.20
CA PHE A 81 19.63 1.93 -16.42
C PHE A 81 20.93 2.65 -16.78
N VAL A 82 20.96 3.99 -16.66
CA VAL A 82 22.20 4.77 -16.84
C VAL A 82 23.29 4.32 -15.86
N HIS A 83 22.94 4.17 -14.57
CA HIS A 83 23.89 3.66 -13.57
C HIS A 83 24.36 2.23 -13.87
N PHE A 84 23.45 1.39 -14.36
CA PHE A 84 23.79 0.02 -14.76
C PHE A 84 24.78 -0.02 -15.93
N VAL A 85 24.56 0.77 -16.98
CA VAL A 85 25.44 0.84 -18.16
C VAL A 85 26.81 1.42 -17.80
N LEU A 86 26.86 2.46 -16.98
CA LEU A 86 28.11 3.10 -16.56
C LEU A 86 28.93 2.21 -15.64
N ASN A 87 28.30 1.35 -14.86
CA ASN A 87 28.96 0.45 -13.92
C ASN A 87 29.07 -0.97 -14.50
N ARG A 88 30.10 -1.21 -15.31
CA ARG A 88 30.33 -2.45 -16.08
C ARG A 88 30.39 -3.74 -15.24
N ASN A 89 30.52 -3.64 -13.92
CA ASN A 89 30.64 -4.78 -13.00
C ASN A 89 29.30 -5.16 -12.35
N MET A 90 28.19 -4.50 -12.70
CA MET A 90 26.88 -4.85 -12.14
C MET A 90 26.30 -6.10 -12.81
N SER A 91 26.05 -7.14 -12.02
CA SER A 91 25.27 -8.32 -12.43
C SER A 91 23.85 -8.21 -11.89
N ILE A 92 22.86 -8.50 -12.75
CA ILE A 92 21.45 -8.51 -12.32
C ILE A 92 21.16 -9.86 -11.65
N ARG A 93 20.69 -9.79 -10.41
CA ARG A 93 20.27 -10.95 -9.61
C ARG A 93 18.76 -10.90 -9.41
N PHE A 94 18.12 -12.05 -9.52
CA PHE A 94 16.69 -12.21 -9.36
C PHE A 94 16.38 -12.94 -8.04
N PRO A 95 15.90 -12.25 -7.00
CA PRO A 95 15.50 -12.89 -5.75
C PRO A 95 14.29 -13.82 -5.98
N VAL A 96 14.13 -14.85 -5.15
CA VAL A 96 13.02 -15.82 -5.27
C VAL A 96 11.65 -15.13 -5.30
N THR A 97 11.50 -14.01 -4.60
CA THR A 97 10.27 -13.18 -4.63
C THR A 97 9.87 -12.79 -6.05
N THR A 98 10.85 -12.41 -6.91
CA THR A 98 10.58 -12.03 -8.30
C THR A 98 10.25 -13.22 -9.18
N LYS A 99 10.82 -14.41 -8.90
CA LYS A 99 10.51 -15.64 -9.64
C LYS A 99 9.04 -16.05 -9.43
N LEU A 100 8.56 -16.03 -8.18
CA LEU A 100 7.16 -16.35 -7.88
C LEU A 100 6.20 -15.31 -8.45
N LEU A 101 6.56 -14.02 -8.39
CA LEU A 101 5.77 -12.96 -9.01
C LEU A 101 5.74 -13.11 -10.54
N ALA A 102 6.84 -13.52 -11.16
CA ALA A 102 6.90 -13.79 -12.61
C ALA A 102 5.98 -14.95 -13.00
N ILE A 103 5.85 -15.99 -12.16
CA ILE A 103 4.89 -17.08 -12.40
C ILE A 103 3.46 -16.51 -12.43
N TYR A 104 3.08 -15.69 -11.46
CA TYR A 104 1.77 -15.03 -11.44
C TYR A 104 1.54 -14.16 -12.69
N LEU A 105 2.56 -13.39 -13.11
CA LEU A 105 2.52 -12.60 -14.35
C LEU A 105 2.36 -13.46 -15.60
N CYS A 106 3.06 -14.59 -15.69
CA CYS A 106 2.90 -15.53 -16.82
C CYS A 106 1.46 -16.08 -16.89
N VAL A 107 0.87 -16.45 -15.74
CA VAL A 107 -0.54 -16.88 -15.69
C VAL A 107 -1.46 -15.74 -16.09
N GLY A 108 -1.18 -14.50 -15.62
CA GLY A 108 -1.93 -13.30 -16.03
C GLY A 108 -1.89 -13.07 -17.53
N LEU A 109 -0.74 -13.23 -18.20
CA LEU A 109 -0.65 -13.15 -19.65
C LEU A 109 -1.42 -14.27 -20.36
N LEU A 110 -1.34 -15.51 -19.85
CA LEU A 110 -2.11 -16.62 -20.38
C LEU A 110 -3.61 -16.40 -20.26
N SER A 111 -4.07 -15.76 -19.17
CA SER A 111 -5.48 -15.43 -19.00
C SER A 111 -6.02 -14.41 -20.01
N LEU A 112 -5.12 -13.66 -20.68
CA LEU A 112 -5.52 -12.70 -21.71
C LEU A 112 -5.83 -13.35 -23.09
N TRP A 113 -5.60 -14.64 -23.23
CA TRP A 113 -5.80 -15.35 -24.51
C TRP A 113 -7.23 -15.20 -25.03
N ASP A 114 -8.22 -15.25 -24.15
CA ASP A 114 -9.65 -15.13 -24.47
C ASP A 114 -10.30 -13.93 -23.76
N ALA A 115 -9.52 -12.90 -23.46
CA ALA A 115 -10.01 -11.73 -22.75
C ALA A 115 -10.83 -10.82 -23.67
N THR A 116 -11.99 -10.37 -23.20
CA THR A 116 -12.87 -9.46 -23.91
C THR A 116 -12.20 -8.12 -24.24
N ASN A 117 -11.35 -7.62 -23.34
CA ASN A 117 -10.61 -6.37 -23.53
C ASN A 117 -9.14 -6.53 -23.16
N ILE A 118 -8.30 -6.72 -24.16
CA ILE A 118 -6.85 -6.89 -24.00
C ILE A 118 -6.19 -5.62 -23.44
N TYR A 119 -6.67 -4.42 -23.80
CA TYR A 119 -6.10 -3.16 -23.31
C TYR A 119 -6.23 -3.02 -21.78
N GLN A 120 -7.41 -3.34 -21.25
CA GLN A 120 -7.61 -3.36 -19.79
C GLN A 120 -6.72 -4.40 -19.11
N GLY A 121 -6.60 -5.56 -19.73
CA GLY A 121 -5.73 -6.62 -19.24
C GLY A 121 -4.25 -6.23 -19.22
N LEU A 122 -3.76 -5.62 -20.29
CA LEU A 122 -2.38 -5.12 -20.33
C LEU A 122 -2.14 -4.00 -19.31
N THR A 123 -3.13 -3.15 -19.05
CA THR A 123 -3.03 -2.10 -18.02
C THR A 123 -2.85 -2.71 -16.62
N GLU A 124 -3.62 -3.75 -16.29
CA GLU A 124 -3.47 -4.46 -15.02
C GLU A 124 -2.14 -5.23 -14.95
N PHE A 125 -1.76 -5.90 -16.03
CA PHE A 125 -0.48 -6.60 -16.16
C PHE A 125 0.72 -5.67 -15.94
N ILE A 126 0.72 -4.48 -16.55
CA ILE A 126 1.79 -3.47 -16.40
C ILE A 126 1.93 -3.06 -14.94
N LYS A 127 0.84 -2.92 -14.20
CA LYS A 127 0.87 -2.59 -12.76
C LYS A 127 1.64 -3.65 -11.95
N TRP A 128 1.40 -4.93 -12.20
CA TRP A 128 2.13 -6.03 -11.55
C TRP A 128 3.57 -6.15 -12.03
N LEU A 129 3.82 -5.88 -13.30
CA LEU A 129 5.17 -5.81 -13.88
C LEU A 129 5.99 -4.68 -13.23
N GLN A 130 5.38 -3.53 -12.93
CA GLN A 130 6.04 -2.45 -12.20
C GLN A 130 6.50 -2.90 -10.81
N ILE A 131 5.69 -3.68 -10.07
CA ILE A 131 6.11 -4.28 -8.79
C ILE A 131 7.37 -5.13 -8.99
N LEU A 132 7.36 -6.03 -9.99
CA LEU A 132 8.50 -6.90 -10.29
C LEU A 132 9.77 -6.10 -10.59
N VAL A 133 9.66 -5.11 -11.48
CA VAL A 133 10.79 -4.24 -11.87
C VAL A 133 11.34 -3.48 -10.66
N ILE A 134 10.47 -2.91 -9.81
CA ILE A 134 10.91 -2.21 -8.59
C ILE A 134 11.66 -3.17 -7.67
N VAL A 135 11.15 -4.40 -7.46
CA VAL A 135 11.82 -5.38 -6.58
C VAL A 135 13.21 -5.72 -7.13
N VAL A 136 13.36 -5.94 -8.45
CA VAL A 136 14.65 -6.21 -9.06
C VAL A 136 15.61 -5.05 -8.88
N ILE A 137 15.18 -3.82 -9.19
CA ILE A 137 16.04 -2.63 -9.12
C ILE A 137 16.44 -2.35 -7.67
N VAL A 138 15.47 -2.28 -6.74
CA VAL A 138 15.75 -2.01 -5.30
C VAL A 138 16.68 -3.07 -4.74
N PHE A 139 16.47 -4.35 -5.06
CA PHE A 139 17.36 -5.42 -4.60
C PHE A 139 18.78 -5.22 -5.07
N ASN A 140 18.99 -5.09 -6.38
CA ASN A 140 20.34 -5.01 -6.96
C ASN A 140 21.07 -3.71 -6.61
N TYR A 141 20.34 -2.62 -6.49
CA TYR A 141 20.93 -1.32 -6.15
C TYR A 141 21.24 -1.20 -4.66
N CYS A 142 20.31 -1.62 -3.78
CA CYS A 142 20.47 -1.42 -2.33
C CYS A 142 21.32 -2.49 -1.66
N VAL A 143 21.43 -3.71 -2.21
CA VAL A 143 22.16 -4.81 -1.54
C VAL A 143 23.62 -4.46 -1.23
N ASN A 144 24.25 -3.61 -2.04
CA ASN A 144 25.65 -3.19 -1.90
C ASN A 144 25.80 -1.77 -1.30
N GLN A 145 24.71 -0.99 -1.11
CA GLN A 145 24.80 0.45 -0.83
C GLN A 145 24.09 0.93 0.43
N ASP A 146 23.50 0.04 1.25
CA ASP A 146 22.75 0.38 2.48
C ASP A 146 21.59 1.40 2.27
N LYS A 147 21.03 1.48 1.05
CA LYS A 147 20.02 2.48 0.70
C LYS A 147 18.56 2.01 0.87
N GLU A 148 18.34 0.78 1.31
CA GLU A 148 17.00 0.28 1.63
C GLU A 148 16.29 1.11 2.72
N LYS A 149 17.08 1.78 3.58
CA LYS A 149 16.55 2.72 4.59
C LYS A 149 15.83 3.91 3.96
N TRP A 150 16.29 4.36 2.80
CA TRP A 150 15.66 5.45 2.06
C TRP A 150 14.27 5.04 1.57
N VAL A 151 14.13 3.83 1.04
CA VAL A 151 12.82 3.31 0.60
C VAL A 151 11.83 3.28 1.77
N VAL A 152 12.26 2.76 2.93
CA VAL A 152 11.44 2.77 4.16
C VAL A 152 11.09 4.21 4.57
N GLY A 153 12.06 5.13 4.54
CA GLY A 153 11.85 6.54 4.86
C GLY A 153 10.84 7.20 3.91
N PHE A 154 10.93 6.96 2.60
CA PHE A 154 9.98 7.51 1.62
C PHE A 154 8.57 6.95 1.79
N VAL A 155 8.43 5.67 2.13
CA VAL A 155 7.11 5.07 2.44
C VAL A 155 6.49 5.73 3.66
N ILE A 156 7.27 5.91 4.74
CA ILE A 156 6.80 6.59 5.96
C ILE A 156 6.45 8.05 5.66
N ALA A 157 7.29 8.76 4.89
CA ALA A 157 7.04 10.15 4.50
C ALA A 157 5.77 10.29 3.66
N SER A 158 5.56 9.39 2.68
CA SER A 158 4.33 9.35 1.88
C SER A 158 3.10 9.18 2.75
N GLY A 159 3.12 8.20 3.67
CA GLY A 159 2.01 7.98 4.60
C GLY A 159 1.78 9.18 5.52
N PHE A 160 2.83 9.81 6.03
CA PHE A 160 2.72 10.98 6.90
C PHE A 160 2.10 12.18 6.19
N ILE A 161 2.51 12.48 4.95
CA ILE A 161 1.90 13.53 4.14
C ILE A 161 0.40 13.25 3.94
N GLN A 162 0.04 12.03 3.60
CA GLN A 162 -1.36 11.63 3.46
C GLN A 162 -2.14 11.72 4.78
N ALA A 163 -1.50 11.33 5.90
CA ALA A 163 -2.10 11.46 7.23
C ALA A 163 -2.39 12.91 7.59
N LEU A 164 -1.46 13.83 7.30
CA LEU A 164 -1.68 15.27 7.53
C LEU A 164 -2.84 15.81 6.70
N ILE A 165 -2.93 15.43 5.42
CA ILE A 165 -4.05 15.83 4.55
C ILE A 165 -5.37 15.28 5.11
N GLY A 166 -5.42 13.98 5.46
CA GLY A 166 -6.63 13.36 5.99
C GLY A 166 -7.07 13.92 7.35
N LEU A 167 -6.12 14.18 8.25
CA LEU A 167 -6.41 14.80 9.55
C LEU A 167 -6.88 16.26 9.40
N TRP A 168 -6.30 17.02 8.47
CA TRP A 168 -6.78 18.34 8.12
C TRP A 168 -8.24 18.30 7.60
N GLN A 169 -8.56 17.36 6.72
CA GLN A 169 -9.94 17.16 6.22
C GLN A 169 -10.89 16.85 7.35
N PHE A 170 -10.50 15.98 8.28
CA PHE A 170 -11.33 15.50 9.37
C PHE A 170 -11.54 16.53 10.49
N VAL A 171 -10.45 17.20 10.94
CA VAL A 171 -10.46 18.05 12.14
C VAL A 171 -10.73 19.51 11.80
N ILE A 172 -10.10 20.04 10.71
CA ILE A 172 -10.07 21.48 10.41
C ILE A 172 -11.12 21.82 9.36
N ARG A 173 -11.14 21.11 8.24
CA ARG A 173 -12.09 21.36 7.17
C ARG A 173 -13.51 20.98 7.58
N GLY A 174 -13.70 19.84 8.25
CA GLY A 174 -14.99 19.37 8.79
C GLY A 174 -16.09 19.17 7.76
N THR A 175 -15.78 19.19 6.46
CA THR A 175 -16.73 19.04 5.35
C THR A 175 -16.12 18.17 4.24
N GLY A 176 -16.97 17.56 3.42
CA GLY A 176 -16.53 16.69 2.33
C GLY A 176 -17.67 16.30 1.39
N PRO A 177 -17.45 15.35 0.47
CA PRO A 177 -18.52 14.77 -0.32
C PRO A 177 -19.62 14.19 0.56
N VAL A 178 -20.89 14.38 0.20
CA VAL A 178 -22.06 13.91 0.97
C VAL A 178 -22.00 12.40 1.20
N SER A 179 -21.49 11.62 0.22
CA SER A 179 -21.31 10.17 0.36
C SER A 179 -20.29 9.76 1.44
N PHE A 180 -19.53 10.70 2.00
CA PHE A 180 -18.54 10.46 3.08
C PHE A 180 -19.03 10.95 4.43
N GLU A 181 -20.21 11.55 4.46
CA GLU A 181 -20.85 11.97 5.70
C GLU A 181 -21.39 10.75 6.46
N LEU A 182 -21.17 10.74 7.76
CA LEU A 182 -21.77 9.78 8.68
C LEU A 182 -23.03 10.39 9.29
N ALA A 183 -23.94 9.57 9.76
CA ALA A 183 -25.22 10.00 10.35
C ALA A 183 -25.09 11.04 11.49
N SER A 184 -23.90 11.23 12.03
CA SER A 184 -23.56 12.21 13.07
C SER A 184 -23.06 13.55 12.54
N GLY A 185 -23.10 13.81 11.21
CA GLY A 185 -22.53 15.02 10.60
C GLY A 185 -21.00 15.02 10.55
N ILE A 186 -20.36 13.89 10.80
CA ILE A 186 -18.89 13.73 10.73
C ILE A 186 -18.51 13.28 9.32
N PHE A 187 -17.56 14.00 8.70
CA PHE A 187 -17.04 13.63 7.39
C PHE A 187 -15.78 12.77 7.54
N ARG A 188 -15.75 11.63 6.85
CA ARG A 188 -14.64 10.70 6.84
C ARG A 188 -13.42 11.31 6.16
N ALA A 189 -12.21 11.06 6.72
CA ALA A 189 -10.96 11.41 6.05
C ALA A 189 -10.72 10.51 4.82
N TYR A 190 -10.24 11.12 3.73
CA TYR A 190 -9.97 10.42 2.46
C TYR A 190 -8.62 10.79 1.83
N GLY A 191 -7.88 11.73 2.41
CA GLY A 191 -6.58 12.16 1.89
C GLY A 191 -6.67 12.66 0.45
N SER A 192 -5.68 12.31 -0.37
CA SER A 192 -5.68 12.54 -1.82
C SER A 192 -6.14 11.31 -2.61
N PHE A 193 -6.68 10.28 -1.94
CA PHE A 193 -7.18 9.07 -2.59
C PHE A 193 -8.58 9.22 -3.17
N GLU A 194 -9.26 10.34 -2.88
CA GLU A 194 -10.65 10.63 -3.26
C GLU A 194 -11.66 9.55 -2.80
N GLN A 195 -11.22 8.67 -1.87
CA GLN A 195 -12.02 7.60 -1.29
C GLN A 195 -11.49 7.24 0.11
N PRO A 196 -12.35 7.15 1.15
CA PRO A 196 -11.92 6.84 2.52
C PRO A 196 -11.35 5.42 2.70
N ASN A 197 -11.83 4.43 1.94
CA ASN A 197 -11.37 3.05 2.12
C ASN A 197 -9.94 2.82 1.62
N PRO A 198 -9.56 3.21 0.38
CA PRO A 198 -8.17 3.17 -0.06
C PRO A 198 -7.24 4.01 0.81
N PHE A 199 -7.69 5.19 1.27
CA PHE A 199 -6.92 6.02 2.19
C PHE A 199 -6.64 5.29 3.50
N GLY A 200 -7.68 4.76 4.16
CA GLY A 200 -7.54 3.96 5.39
C GLY A 200 -6.65 2.73 5.17
N GLY A 201 -6.79 2.06 4.02
CA GLY A 201 -5.94 0.94 3.63
C GLY A 201 -4.47 1.30 3.49
N PHE A 202 -4.17 2.45 2.88
CA PHE A 202 -2.80 2.95 2.76
C PHE A 202 -2.20 3.31 4.13
N MET A 203 -2.98 4.00 4.98
CA MET A 203 -2.58 4.24 6.37
C MET A 203 -2.27 2.92 7.10
N GLY A 204 -3.11 1.90 6.90
CA GLY A 204 -2.96 0.57 7.49
C GLY A 204 -1.72 -0.20 7.01
N ILE A 205 -1.22 0.05 5.80
CA ILE A 205 0.05 -0.48 5.31
C ILE A 205 1.24 0.25 5.96
N VAL A 206 1.15 1.58 6.13
CA VAL A 206 2.31 2.40 6.51
C VAL A 206 2.53 2.46 8.02
N TRP A 207 1.47 2.51 8.86
CA TRP A 207 1.67 2.62 10.31
C TRP A 207 2.47 1.46 10.93
N PRO A 208 2.34 0.18 10.47
CA PRO A 208 3.17 -0.90 11.00
C PRO A 208 4.66 -0.70 10.65
N ILE A 209 4.95 -0.15 9.46
CA ILE A 209 6.32 0.16 9.04
C ILE A 209 6.91 1.26 9.94
N ALA A 210 6.15 2.33 10.21
CA ALA A 210 6.57 3.40 11.09
C ALA A 210 6.80 2.91 12.53
N LEU A 211 5.89 2.08 13.06
CA LEU A 211 6.05 1.46 14.38
C LEU A 211 7.26 0.53 14.43
N GLY A 212 7.47 -0.31 13.42
CA GLY A 212 8.64 -1.19 13.32
C GLY A 212 9.94 -0.39 13.29
N PHE A 213 9.96 0.74 12.58
CA PHE A 213 11.10 1.67 12.58
C PHE A 213 11.31 2.31 13.97
N LEU A 214 10.26 2.79 14.63
CA LEU A 214 10.31 3.33 15.99
C LEU A 214 10.90 2.32 16.97
N LEU A 215 10.39 1.08 16.96
CA LEU A 215 10.88 0.00 17.82
C LEU A 215 12.36 -0.32 17.56
N SER A 216 12.81 -0.24 16.31
CA SER A 216 14.22 -0.42 15.97
C SER A 216 15.11 0.68 16.57
N LEU A 217 14.64 1.92 16.58
CA LEU A 217 15.33 3.03 17.22
C LEU A 217 15.42 2.80 18.72
N LEU A 218 14.32 2.42 19.38
CA LEU A 218 14.30 2.20 20.83
C LEU A 218 15.22 1.04 21.27
N GLN A 219 15.41 0.02 20.43
CA GLN A 219 16.30 -1.11 20.69
C GLN A 219 17.78 -0.77 20.45
N THR A 220 18.06 0.15 19.53
CA THR A 220 19.41 0.55 19.18
C THR A 220 19.85 1.66 20.13
N ARG A 221 20.30 1.33 21.37
CA ARG A 221 20.88 2.32 22.27
C ARG A 221 21.96 3.11 21.55
N ALA A 222 21.84 4.44 21.58
CA ALA A 222 22.66 5.43 20.89
C ALA A 222 24.16 5.37 21.27
N SER A 223 24.89 4.40 20.77
CA SER A 223 26.35 4.31 21.05
C SER A 223 27.19 5.20 20.12
N LYS A 224 26.63 5.74 19.02
CA LYS A 224 27.41 6.47 18.02
C LYS A 224 26.81 7.81 17.54
N GLN A 225 25.61 8.20 18.00
CA GLN A 225 25.00 9.48 17.63
C GLN A 225 24.89 10.44 18.82
N PRO A 226 24.92 11.77 18.57
CA PRO A 226 24.64 12.75 19.62
C PRO A 226 23.27 12.44 20.26
N LYS A 227 23.21 12.37 21.58
CA LYS A 227 21.98 12.02 22.34
C LYS A 227 20.77 12.87 21.93
N TYR A 228 21.00 14.11 21.54
CA TYR A 228 19.97 15.04 21.09
C TYR A 228 19.35 14.58 19.75
N ALA A 229 20.16 14.36 18.71
CA ALA A 229 19.69 13.94 17.39
C ALA A 229 18.91 12.62 17.44
N TYR A 230 19.37 11.68 18.26
CA TYR A 230 18.67 10.42 18.49
C TYR A 230 17.29 10.64 19.14
N ARG A 231 17.20 11.44 20.20
CA ARG A 231 15.92 11.74 20.87
C ARG A 231 14.95 12.44 19.93
N THR A 232 15.43 13.40 19.16
CA THR A 232 14.61 14.09 18.15
C THR A 232 14.05 13.10 17.12
N LEU A 233 14.85 12.18 16.60
CA LEU A 233 14.40 11.17 15.65
C LEU A 233 13.34 10.24 16.26
N VAL A 234 13.50 9.81 17.50
CA VAL A 234 12.50 8.99 18.23
C VAL A 234 11.19 9.76 18.38
N VAL A 235 11.24 11.03 18.80
CA VAL A 235 10.02 11.85 18.96
C VAL A 235 9.33 12.09 17.63
N ILE A 236 10.06 12.44 16.58
CA ILE A 236 9.50 12.61 15.23
C ILE A 236 8.81 11.32 14.78
N THR A 237 9.49 10.17 14.90
CA THR A 237 8.93 8.89 14.45
C THR A 237 7.69 8.50 15.28
N LEU A 238 7.66 8.79 16.56
CA LEU A 238 6.51 8.58 17.43
C LEU A 238 5.32 9.44 16.96
N VAL A 239 5.53 10.74 16.74
CA VAL A 239 4.50 11.66 16.24
C VAL A 239 3.96 11.19 14.88
N VAL A 240 4.84 10.79 13.96
CA VAL A 240 4.43 10.23 12.66
C VAL A 240 3.58 8.98 12.85
N THR A 241 3.99 8.05 13.70
CA THR A 241 3.24 6.80 13.95
C THR A 241 1.85 7.10 14.52
N ILE A 242 1.75 8.00 15.49
CA ILE A 242 0.47 8.42 16.08
C ILE A 242 -0.41 9.08 15.00
N SER A 243 0.14 10.00 14.20
CA SER A 243 -0.61 10.66 13.12
C SER A 243 -1.18 9.67 12.11
N LEU A 244 -0.42 8.64 11.73
CA LEU A 244 -0.87 7.57 10.83
C LEU A 244 -2.04 6.78 11.43
N ILE A 245 -1.97 6.43 12.73
CA ILE A 245 -3.04 5.71 13.43
C ILE A 245 -4.28 6.60 13.57
N CYS A 246 -4.13 7.88 13.94
CA CYS A 246 -5.25 8.81 14.01
C CYS A 246 -5.93 8.98 12.63
N ALA A 247 -5.17 9.11 11.56
CA ALA A 247 -5.69 9.22 10.19
C ALA A 247 -6.40 7.93 9.73
N LEU A 248 -5.88 6.76 10.11
CA LEU A 248 -6.54 5.47 9.91
C LEU A 248 -7.92 5.45 10.59
N ILE A 249 -7.99 5.86 11.85
CA ILE A 249 -9.25 5.92 12.61
C ILE A 249 -10.21 6.90 11.95
N ALA A 250 -9.75 8.11 11.60
CA ALA A 250 -10.53 9.16 10.94
C ALA A 250 -11.07 8.76 9.55
N SER A 251 -10.51 7.72 8.92
CA SER A 251 -11.05 7.17 7.67
C SER A 251 -12.40 6.47 7.85
N TYR A 252 -12.74 6.02 9.06
CA TYR A 252 -13.93 5.21 9.36
C TYR A 252 -14.08 4.00 8.40
N SER A 253 -12.98 3.48 7.89
CA SER A 253 -12.97 2.30 7.03
C SER A 253 -12.97 1.02 7.87
N ARG A 254 -14.10 0.29 7.88
CA ARG A 254 -14.22 -1.00 8.59
C ARG A 254 -13.14 -1.99 8.19
N GLY A 255 -12.91 -2.15 6.88
CA GLY A 255 -11.86 -3.04 6.35
C GLY A 255 -10.46 -2.65 6.81
N ALA A 256 -10.15 -1.34 6.83
CA ALA A 256 -8.87 -0.84 7.31
C ALA A 256 -8.69 -1.06 8.82
N TRP A 257 -9.75 -0.94 9.61
CA TRP A 257 -9.70 -1.22 11.05
C TRP A 257 -9.46 -2.71 11.34
N ILE A 258 -10.22 -3.60 10.68
CA ILE A 258 -10.03 -5.06 10.80
C ILE A 258 -8.59 -5.44 10.43
N GLY A 259 -8.11 -4.98 9.27
CA GLY A 259 -6.76 -5.24 8.82
C GLY A 259 -5.70 -4.73 9.80
N SER A 260 -5.91 -3.54 10.40
CA SER A 260 -4.99 -2.96 11.37
C SER A 260 -5.01 -3.64 12.73
N ILE A 261 -6.17 -4.09 13.20
CA ILE A 261 -6.27 -4.91 14.41
C ILE A 261 -5.52 -6.23 14.19
N ALA A 262 -5.73 -6.91 13.07
CA ALA A 262 -5.00 -8.13 12.74
C ALA A 262 -3.48 -7.88 12.67
N ALA A 263 -3.05 -6.80 12.03
CA ALA A 263 -1.64 -6.41 11.97
C ALA A 263 -1.07 -6.17 13.38
N PHE A 264 -1.80 -5.46 14.24
CA PHE A 264 -1.38 -5.18 15.62
C PHE A 264 -1.23 -6.48 16.42
N VAL A 265 -2.21 -7.38 16.36
CA VAL A 265 -2.18 -8.69 17.03
C VAL A 265 -0.97 -9.51 16.58
N VAL A 266 -0.73 -9.58 15.27
CA VAL A 266 0.42 -10.32 14.72
C VAL A 266 1.74 -9.67 15.15
N MET A 267 1.85 -8.35 15.08
CA MET A 267 3.05 -7.64 15.55
C MET A 267 3.28 -7.87 17.04
N LEU A 268 2.24 -7.82 17.87
CA LEU A 268 2.31 -8.06 19.31
C LEU A 268 2.80 -9.48 19.62
N PHE A 269 2.29 -10.48 18.88
CA PHE A 269 2.72 -11.87 19.01
C PHE A 269 4.20 -12.07 18.68
N PHE A 270 4.71 -11.41 17.63
CA PHE A 270 6.09 -11.57 17.18
C PHE A 270 7.07 -10.56 17.79
N LEU A 271 6.59 -9.54 18.52
CA LEU A 271 7.44 -8.53 19.16
C LEU A 271 8.43 -9.14 20.18
N PRO A 272 8.01 -10.00 21.13
CA PRO A 272 8.96 -10.66 22.01
C PRO A 272 9.70 -11.80 21.29
N TYR A 273 10.89 -12.15 21.83
CA TYR A 273 11.64 -13.29 21.31
C TYR A 273 11.03 -14.64 21.74
N ARG A 274 10.33 -14.64 22.88
CA ARG A 274 9.71 -15.85 23.45
C ARG A 274 8.24 -15.95 23.04
N PRO A 275 7.81 -17.00 22.34
CA PRO A 275 6.42 -17.14 21.86
C PRO A 275 5.38 -17.06 23.00
N ILE A 276 5.69 -17.62 24.17
CA ILE A 276 4.78 -17.59 25.31
C ILE A 276 4.46 -16.16 25.76
N ILE A 277 5.44 -15.24 25.73
CA ILE A 277 5.21 -13.83 26.04
C ILE A 277 4.33 -13.20 24.97
N GLY A 278 4.55 -13.57 23.69
CA GLY A 278 3.69 -13.13 22.57
C GLY A 278 2.23 -13.55 22.75
N VAL A 279 1.99 -14.80 23.06
CA VAL A 279 0.64 -15.32 23.36
C VAL A 279 0.04 -14.56 24.55
N SER A 280 0.76 -14.43 25.65
CA SER A 280 0.28 -13.69 26.82
C SER A 280 -0.04 -12.25 26.52
N SER A 281 0.78 -11.56 25.72
CA SER A 281 0.55 -10.17 25.31
C SER A 281 -0.74 -10.03 24.49
N VAL A 282 -0.99 -10.97 23.57
CA VAL A 282 -2.24 -11.01 22.78
C VAL A 282 -3.46 -11.24 23.68
N ILE A 283 -3.39 -12.23 24.58
CA ILE A 283 -4.50 -12.52 25.52
C ILE A 283 -4.81 -11.31 26.39
N VAL A 284 -3.79 -10.68 26.98
CA VAL A 284 -3.96 -9.48 27.83
C VAL A 284 -4.57 -8.34 27.01
N THR A 285 -4.13 -8.12 25.78
CA THR A 285 -4.67 -7.06 24.92
C THR A 285 -6.15 -7.31 24.58
N ILE A 286 -6.51 -8.55 24.24
CA ILE A 286 -7.91 -8.92 23.98
C ILE A 286 -8.75 -8.70 25.26
N ALA A 287 -8.29 -9.17 26.40
CA ALA A 287 -8.98 -9.00 27.67
C ALA A 287 -9.20 -7.51 28.02
N LEU A 288 -8.17 -6.67 27.86
CA LEU A 288 -8.27 -5.24 28.07
C LEU A 288 -9.26 -4.58 27.08
N GLY A 289 -9.18 -4.92 25.79
CA GLY A 289 -10.11 -4.41 24.77
C GLY A 289 -11.57 -4.78 25.09
N THR A 290 -11.81 -6.06 25.45
CA THR A 290 -13.16 -6.51 25.86
C THR A 290 -13.65 -5.78 27.10
N THR A 291 -12.76 -5.55 28.08
CA THR A 291 -13.10 -4.79 29.30
C THR A 291 -13.47 -3.34 28.97
N VAL A 292 -12.74 -2.67 28.08
CA VAL A 292 -13.03 -1.29 27.63
C VAL A 292 -14.41 -1.20 26.99
N VAL A 293 -14.77 -2.15 26.12
CA VAL A 293 -16.11 -2.23 25.50
C VAL A 293 -17.17 -2.52 26.56
N TYR A 294 -16.95 -3.50 27.45
CA TYR A 294 -17.90 -3.86 28.51
C TYR A 294 -18.19 -2.72 29.47
N LEU A 295 -17.21 -1.87 29.76
CA LEU A 295 -17.38 -0.69 30.62
C LEU A 295 -18.03 0.50 29.88
N GLY A 296 -18.42 0.37 28.62
CA GLY A 296 -19.04 1.46 27.85
C GLY A 296 -18.10 2.65 27.62
N LEU A 297 -16.78 2.42 27.59
CA LEU A 297 -15.79 3.47 27.38
C LEU A 297 -15.54 3.77 25.89
N VAL A 298 -16.14 3.01 24.98
CA VAL A 298 -16.11 3.25 23.54
C VAL A 298 -17.26 4.18 23.16
N PRO A 299 -17.03 5.30 22.47
CA PRO A 299 -18.10 6.14 21.96
C PRO A 299 -19.07 5.37 21.06
N ASP A 300 -20.39 5.59 21.20
CA ASP A 300 -21.45 4.84 20.49
C ASP A 300 -21.24 4.77 18.97
N HIS A 301 -20.81 5.87 18.35
CA HIS A 301 -20.56 5.93 16.91
C HIS A 301 -19.40 5.03 16.44
N LEU A 302 -18.41 4.74 17.31
CA LEU A 302 -17.33 3.80 17.05
C LEU A 302 -17.78 2.37 17.32
N GLU A 303 -18.52 2.14 18.42
CA GLU A 303 -19.07 0.84 18.78
C GLU A 303 -20.02 0.32 17.70
N ASN A 304 -20.98 1.14 17.26
CA ASN A 304 -21.88 0.81 16.14
C ASN A 304 -21.12 0.50 14.86
N ARG A 305 -20.00 1.19 14.60
CA ARG A 305 -19.17 0.95 13.42
C ARG A 305 -18.39 -0.35 13.51
N ILE A 306 -17.97 -0.76 14.72
CA ILE A 306 -17.27 -2.03 14.97
C ILE A 306 -18.27 -3.20 14.90
N THR A 307 -19.44 -3.09 15.53
CA THR A 307 -20.45 -4.15 15.54
C THR A 307 -21.00 -4.42 14.15
N SER A 308 -21.16 -3.38 13.31
CA SER A 308 -21.56 -3.54 11.90
C SER A 308 -20.56 -4.33 11.04
N ILE A 309 -19.36 -4.66 11.55
CA ILE A 309 -18.42 -5.59 10.89
C ILE A 309 -19.03 -6.99 10.79
N LEU A 310 -19.80 -7.41 11.78
CA LEU A 310 -20.42 -8.74 11.79
C LEU A 310 -21.45 -8.92 10.65
N GLU A 311 -21.98 -7.84 10.11
CA GLU A 311 -22.91 -7.86 8.97
C GLU A 311 -22.26 -8.43 7.70
N TYR A 312 -20.92 -8.29 7.52
CA TYR A 312 -20.22 -8.92 6.38
C TYR A 312 -20.33 -10.43 6.34
N VAL A 313 -20.55 -11.08 7.50
CA VAL A 313 -20.64 -12.53 7.60
C VAL A 313 -22.10 -13.01 7.40
N SER A 314 -23.09 -12.14 7.62
CA SER A 314 -24.50 -12.51 7.62
C SER A 314 -25.15 -12.54 6.23
N VAL A 315 -24.59 -11.82 5.24
CA VAL A 315 -25.17 -11.72 3.89
C VAL A 315 -24.67 -12.84 2.99
N GLN A 316 -25.44 -13.94 2.90
CA GLN A 316 -25.14 -15.06 1.99
C GLN A 316 -25.74 -14.89 0.60
N ASP A 317 -26.96 -14.35 0.48
CA ASP A 317 -27.64 -14.10 -0.79
C ASP A 317 -28.32 -12.72 -0.78
N VAL A 318 -27.81 -11.83 -1.60
CA VAL A 318 -28.27 -10.44 -1.71
C VAL A 318 -29.75 -10.33 -2.09
N ARG A 319 -30.31 -11.32 -2.82
CA ARG A 319 -31.71 -11.32 -3.25
C ARG A 319 -32.70 -11.48 -2.10
N ARG A 320 -32.24 -11.90 -0.93
CA ARG A 320 -33.04 -12.19 0.28
C ARG A 320 -32.91 -11.13 1.37
N VAL A 321 -32.14 -10.08 1.12
CA VAL A 321 -31.85 -9.03 2.10
C VAL A 321 -32.54 -7.75 1.71
N SER A 322 -33.27 -7.15 2.64
CA SER A 322 -33.80 -5.79 2.46
C SER A 322 -32.64 -4.79 2.55
N ILE A 323 -32.61 -3.85 1.62
CA ILE A 323 -31.51 -2.88 1.48
C ILE A 323 -31.94 -1.59 2.17
N ASP A 324 -31.10 -1.12 3.10
CA ASP A 324 -31.23 0.17 3.77
C ASP A 324 -29.88 0.94 3.70
N GLU A 325 -29.86 2.18 4.16
CA GLU A 325 -28.64 3.01 4.14
C GLU A 325 -27.52 2.44 5.02
N VAL A 326 -27.84 1.68 6.06
CA VAL A 326 -26.87 1.12 7.00
C VAL A 326 -26.14 -0.06 6.40
N ASN A 327 -26.89 -0.98 5.74
CA ASN A 327 -26.33 -2.22 5.19
C ASN A 327 -25.92 -2.11 3.71
N PHE A 328 -26.29 -1.02 2.99
CA PHE A 328 -26.04 -0.84 1.55
C PHE A 328 -24.63 -1.26 1.13
N SER A 329 -23.61 -0.75 1.83
CA SER A 329 -22.22 -0.99 1.46
C SER A 329 -21.76 -2.45 1.67
N VAL A 330 -22.44 -3.21 2.53
CA VAL A 330 -22.17 -4.64 2.76
C VAL A 330 -22.87 -5.45 1.68
N VAL A 331 -24.14 -5.13 1.41
CA VAL A 331 -24.96 -5.80 0.40
C VAL A 331 -24.38 -5.58 -1.00
N GLU A 332 -23.88 -4.36 -1.30
CA GLU A 332 -23.18 -4.06 -2.55
C GLU A 332 -21.95 -4.95 -2.77
N ARG A 333 -21.09 -5.09 -1.72
CA ARG A 333 -19.94 -6.01 -1.81
C ARG A 333 -20.35 -7.44 -2.01
N ALA A 334 -21.36 -7.92 -1.28
CA ALA A 334 -21.87 -9.27 -1.42
C ALA A 334 -22.42 -9.52 -2.85
N ALA A 335 -23.07 -8.53 -3.47
CA ALA A 335 -23.50 -8.62 -4.88
C ALA A 335 -22.32 -8.76 -5.85
N HIS A 336 -21.24 -8.00 -5.61
CA HIS A 336 -19.99 -8.12 -6.39
C HIS A 336 -19.31 -9.46 -6.18
N TRP A 337 -19.31 -10.01 -4.94
CA TRP A 337 -18.79 -11.35 -4.66
C TRP A 337 -19.57 -12.44 -5.39
N GLN A 338 -20.90 -12.34 -5.42
CA GLN A 338 -21.76 -13.27 -6.17
C GLN A 338 -21.51 -13.21 -7.68
N ALA A 339 -21.29 -12.01 -8.23
CA ALA A 339 -20.92 -11.84 -9.64
C ALA A 339 -19.54 -12.46 -9.93
N ALA A 340 -18.54 -12.18 -9.10
CA ALA A 340 -17.21 -12.76 -9.23
C ALA A 340 -17.22 -14.29 -9.13
N SER A 341 -18.00 -14.85 -8.20
CA SER A 341 -18.14 -16.30 -8.06
C SER A 341 -18.73 -16.96 -9.31
N LYS A 342 -19.72 -16.32 -9.96
CA LYS A 342 -20.25 -16.80 -11.23
C LYS A 342 -19.22 -16.74 -12.38
N MET A 343 -18.35 -15.72 -12.39
CA MET A 343 -17.23 -15.66 -13.34
C MET A 343 -16.27 -16.83 -13.15
N VAL A 344 -15.95 -17.17 -11.88
CA VAL A 344 -15.12 -18.34 -11.55
C VAL A 344 -15.79 -19.64 -11.97
N GLU A 345 -17.10 -19.80 -11.72
CA GLU A 345 -17.86 -20.98 -12.15
C GLU A 345 -17.85 -21.16 -13.67
N ALA A 346 -17.99 -20.05 -14.42
CA ALA A 346 -18.00 -20.07 -15.89
C ALA A 346 -16.59 -20.29 -16.49
N HIS A 347 -15.56 -19.72 -15.87
CA HIS A 347 -14.18 -19.74 -16.36
C HIS A 347 -13.19 -20.22 -15.27
N PRO A 348 -13.24 -21.47 -14.80
CA PRO A 348 -12.56 -21.90 -13.58
C PRO A 348 -11.02 -21.92 -13.66
N TRP A 349 -10.44 -22.13 -14.85
CA TRP A 349 -8.99 -22.36 -14.98
C TRP A 349 -8.18 -21.09 -15.14
N LEU A 350 -8.54 -20.24 -16.12
CA LEU A 350 -7.80 -19.01 -16.47
C LEU A 350 -8.63 -17.74 -16.26
N GLY A 351 -9.87 -17.86 -15.79
CA GLY A 351 -10.77 -16.71 -15.55
C GLY A 351 -11.21 -16.02 -16.84
N VAL A 352 -11.79 -14.82 -16.68
CA VAL A 352 -12.28 -13.98 -17.78
C VAL A 352 -11.20 -13.06 -18.39
N GLY A 353 -9.96 -13.21 -17.96
CA GLY A 353 -8.83 -12.38 -18.33
C GLY A 353 -8.45 -11.36 -17.23
N MET A 354 -7.14 -11.26 -16.94
CA MET A 354 -6.60 -10.27 -16.00
C MET A 354 -7.12 -8.86 -16.35
N GLY A 355 -7.60 -8.08 -15.36
CA GLY A 355 -8.12 -6.73 -15.54
C GLY A 355 -9.49 -6.65 -16.24
N ASN A 356 -10.16 -7.78 -16.55
CA ASN A 356 -11.41 -7.80 -17.27
C ASN A 356 -12.66 -7.93 -16.38
N TYR A 357 -12.53 -7.97 -15.07
CA TYR A 357 -13.66 -8.07 -14.15
C TYR A 357 -14.77 -7.04 -14.50
N GLN A 358 -14.41 -5.75 -14.56
CA GLN A 358 -15.39 -4.70 -14.84
C GLN A 358 -15.97 -4.77 -16.26
N VAL A 359 -15.22 -5.32 -17.23
CA VAL A 359 -15.64 -5.41 -18.64
C VAL A 359 -16.77 -6.42 -18.78
N VAL A 360 -16.62 -7.59 -18.16
CA VAL A 360 -17.59 -8.69 -18.25
C VAL A 360 -18.66 -8.65 -17.14
N TYR A 361 -18.51 -7.75 -16.14
CA TYR A 361 -19.44 -7.61 -15.03
C TYR A 361 -20.92 -7.50 -15.45
N PRO A 362 -21.30 -6.76 -16.53
CA PRO A 362 -22.69 -6.68 -16.97
C PRO A 362 -23.35 -8.02 -17.28
N GLU A 363 -22.58 -9.06 -17.65
CA GLU A 363 -23.08 -10.39 -17.98
C GLU A 363 -23.37 -11.23 -16.74
N TYR A 364 -22.62 -10.99 -15.63
CA TYR A 364 -22.65 -11.80 -14.42
C TYR A 364 -23.36 -11.11 -13.23
N ARG A 365 -23.62 -9.80 -13.34
CA ARG A 365 -24.19 -8.99 -12.27
C ARG A 365 -25.60 -9.43 -11.88
N LEU A 366 -25.98 -9.09 -10.67
CA LEU A 366 -27.38 -9.12 -10.25
C LEU A 366 -28.12 -7.88 -10.78
N VAL A 367 -29.42 -8.02 -11.07
CA VAL A 367 -30.22 -7.03 -11.84
C VAL A 367 -30.13 -5.61 -11.29
N ASN A 368 -30.16 -5.44 -9.96
CA ASN A 368 -30.16 -4.12 -9.31
C ASN A 368 -28.76 -3.50 -9.20
N TRP A 369 -27.67 -4.27 -9.36
CA TRP A 369 -26.29 -3.85 -9.14
C TRP A 369 -25.60 -3.58 -10.48
N LYS A 370 -25.89 -2.41 -11.07
CA LYS A 370 -25.46 -2.07 -12.44
C LYS A 370 -24.02 -1.58 -12.55
N ASN A 371 -23.50 -0.92 -11.52
CA ASN A 371 -22.17 -0.31 -11.54
C ASN A 371 -21.10 -1.36 -11.23
N PRO A 372 -20.10 -1.57 -12.12
CA PRO A 372 -19.04 -2.58 -11.90
C PRO A 372 -18.01 -2.20 -10.84
N LEU A 373 -17.94 -0.94 -10.38
CA LEU A 373 -17.00 -0.41 -9.37
C LEU A 373 -15.51 -0.69 -9.63
N GLY A 374 -15.16 -1.29 -10.77
CA GLY A 374 -13.79 -1.61 -11.18
C GLY A 374 -13.22 -2.92 -10.63
N HIS A 375 -13.78 -3.47 -9.56
CA HIS A 375 -13.29 -4.72 -8.92
C HIS A 375 -14.35 -5.33 -7.99
N ALA A 376 -14.13 -6.59 -7.58
CA ALA A 376 -15.05 -7.35 -6.74
C ALA A 376 -15.10 -6.92 -5.26
N HIS A 377 -14.38 -5.90 -4.80
CA HIS A 377 -14.19 -5.59 -3.38
C HIS A 377 -13.73 -6.78 -2.52
N ASN A 378 -13.03 -7.70 -3.12
CA ASN A 378 -12.33 -8.83 -2.54
C ASN A 378 -11.26 -9.26 -3.54
N VAL A 379 -10.00 -9.01 -3.22
CA VAL A 379 -8.88 -9.28 -4.15
C VAL A 379 -8.78 -10.75 -4.50
N TYR A 380 -9.07 -11.65 -3.58
CA TYR A 380 -8.96 -13.09 -3.82
C TYR A 380 -10.01 -13.57 -4.82
N LEU A 381 -11.24 -13.12 -4.66
CA LEU A 381 -12.31 -13.40 -5.63
C LEU A 381 -12.05 -12.69 -6.96
N ASN A 382 -11.54 -11.46 -6.93
CA ASN A 382 -11.21 -10.72 -8.14
C ASN A 382 -10.12 -11.44 -8.95
N VAL A 383 -9.03 -11.86 -8.28
CA VAL A 383 -7.95 -12.64 -8.91
C VAL A 383 -8.47 -13.98 -9.44
N ALA A 384 -9.32 -14.67 -8.67
CA ALA A 384 -9.95 -15.92 -9.13
C ALA A 384 -10.85 -15.70 -10.34
N ALA A 385 -11.67 -14.64 -10.35
CA ALA A 385 -12.53 -14.30 -11.48
C ALA A 385 -11.72 -13.96 -12.74
N GLU A 386 -10.64 -13.19 -12.59
CA GLU A 386 -9.84 -12.70 -13.72
C GLU A 386 -8.81 -13.70 -14.24
N THR A 387 -8.21 -14.54 -13.36
CA THR A 387 -7.10 -15.44 -13.73
C THR A 387 -7.35 -16.90 -13.36
N GLY A 388 -8.56 -17.22 -12.94
CA GLY A 388 -8.98 -18.56 -12.56
C GLY A 388 -8.27 -19.08 -11.31
N ILE A 389 -8.49 -20.36 -11.02
CA ILE A 389 -7.88 -21.05 -9.86
C ILE A 389 -6.34 -21.15 -10.00
N ILE A 390 -5.83 -21.21 -11.22
CA ILE A 390 -4.38 -21.26 -11.47
C ILE A 390 -3.74 -19.93 -11.06
N GLY A 391 -4.36 -18.80 -11.44
CA GLY A 391 -3.89 -17.47 -11.04
C GLY A 391 -4.04 -17.23 -9.54
N LEU A 392 -5.18 -17.58 -8.94
CA LEU A 392 -5.38 -17.48 -7.49
C LEU A 392 -4.33 -18.30 -6.73
N THR A 393 -4.06 -19.53 -7.17
CA THR A 393 -3.05 -20.38 -6.53
C THR A 393 -1.67 -19.76 -6.61
N SER A 394 -1.25 -19.25 -7.77
CA SER A 394 0.04 -18.58 -7.94
C SER A 394 0.15 -17.31 -7.09
N TYR A 395 -0.94 -16.54 -6.97
CA TYR A 395 -1.04 -15.35 -6.11
C TYR A 395 -0.90 -15.71 -4.61
N ILE A 396 -1.59 -16.76 -4.16
CA ILE A 396 -1.50 -17.23 -2.76
C ILE A 396 -0.11 -17.77 -2.45
N LEU A 397 0.50 -18.52 -3.36
CA LEU A 397 1.86 -19.03 -3.19
C LEU A 397 2.89 -17.88 -3.11
N PHE A 398 2.74 -16.85 -3.94
CA PHE A 398 3.59 -15.66 -3.89
C PHE A 398 3.49 -14.97 -2.52
N TRP A 399 2.29 -14.62 -2.06
CA TRP A 399 2.10 -13.94 -0.78
C TRP A 399 2.45 -14.84 0.41
N GLY A 400 2.12 -16.13 0.37
CA GLY A 400 2.53 -17.11 1.37
C GLY A 400 4.05 -17.16 1.55
N TYR A 401 4.78 -17.17 0.43
CA TYR A 401 6.25 -17.07 0.46
C TYR A 401 6.72 -15.75 1.08
N VAL A 402 6.13 -14.62 0.73
CA VAL A 402 6.47 -13.30 1.30
C VAL A 402 6.28 -13.31 2.83
N PHE A 403 5.17 -13.83 3.34
CA PHE A 403 4.91 -13.98 4.77
C PHE A 403 5.95 -14.87 5.45
N LEU A 404 6.17 -16.07 4.96
CA LEU A 404 7.12 -17.04 5.53
C LEU A 404 8.55 -16.49 5.52
N LYS A 405 8.93 -15.80 4.44
CA LYS A 405 10.22 -15.14 4.33
C LYS A 405 10.37 -14.02 5.35
N THR A 406 9.34 -13.20 5.53
CA THR A 406 9.34 -12.10 6.50
C THR A 406 9.48 -12.63 7.93
N ILE A 407 8.74 -13.69 8.30
CA ILE A 407 8.85 -14.35 9.60
C ILE A 407 10.26 -14.93 9.80
N ARG A 408 10.84 -15.55 8.77
CA ARG A 408 12.22 -16.10 8.85
C ARG A 408 13.24 -14.99 9.08
N VAL A 409 13.13 -13.88 8.35
CA VAL A 409 13.99 -12.70 8.53
C VAL A 409 13.82 -12.14 9.94
N LEU A 410 12.58 -11.96 10.41
CA LEU A 410 12.27 -11.44 11.74
C LEU A 410 12.92 -12.27 12.85
N ARG A 411 12.84 -13.60 12.76
CA ARG A 411 13.41 -14.53 13.76
C ARG A 411 14.94 -14.56 13.78
N ARG A 412 15.59 -14.22 12.65
CA ARG A 412 17.05 -14.27 12.49
C ARG A 412 17.74 -12.91 12.61
N SER A 413 16.96 -11.83 12.73
CA SER A 413 17.48 -10.47 12.75
C SER A 413 17.39 -9.81 14.12
N THR A 414 18.20 -8.77 14.30
CA THR A 414 18.24 -7.91 15.49
C THR A 414 18.16 -6.44 15.07
N ASN A 415 17.91 -5.56 16.02
CA ASN A 415 17.93 -4.10 15.84
C ASN A 415 17.12 -3.63 14.63
N TRP A 416 17.74 -2.85 13.73
CA TRP A 416 17.12 -2.28 12.52
C TRP A 416 16.39 -3.33 11.68
N TYR A 417 17.04 -4.42 11.32
CA TYR A 417 16.46 -5.44 10.45
C TYR A 417 15.26 -6.15 11.09
N ARG A 418 15.30 -6.31 12.42
CA ARG A 418 14.17 -6.89 13.16
C ARG A 418 12.98 -5.94 13.17
N GLY A 419 13.20 -4.65 13.43
CA GLY A 419 12.13 -3.65 13.42
C GLY A 419 11.48 -3.53 12.03
N VAL A 420 12.30 -3.47 10.97
CA VAL A 420 11.79 -3.45 9.58
C VAL A 420 10.99 -4.72 9.28
N ALA A 421 11.50 -5.92 9.61
CA ALA A 421 10.80 -7.17 9.37
C ALA A 421 9.48 -7.26 10.13
N LEU A 422 9.42 -6.75 11.37
CA LEU A 422 8.18 -6.69 12.16
C LEU A 422 7.17 -5.74 11.51
N GLY A 423 7.60 -4.56 11.07
CA GLY A 423 6.76 -3.60 10.35
C GLY A 423 6.23 -4.17 9.03
N LEU A 424 7.08 -4.83 8.25
CA LEU A 424 6.68 -5.53 7.02
C LEU A 424 5.65 -6.62 7.31
N LEU A 425 5.84 -7.43 8.35
CA LEU A 425 4.88 -8.46 8.73
C LEU A 425 3.52 -7.86 9.06
N GLY A 426 3.49 -6.75 9.80
CA GLY A 426 2.26 -6.00 10.08
C GLY A 426 1.61 -5.47 8.79
N ALA A 427 2.40 -4.87 7.90
CA ALA A 427 1.90 -4.34 6.62
C ALA A 427 1.30 -5.44 5.73
N TRP A 428 1.96 -6.60 5.62
CA TRP A 428 1.43 -7.74 4.85
C TRP A 428 0.17 -8.32 5.49
N THR A 429 0.10 -8.38 6.82
CA THR A 429 -1.10 -8.83 7.54
C THR A 429 -2.26 -7.88 7.29
N HIS A 430 -2.03 -6.56 7.42
CA HIS A 430 -3.05 -5.56 7.09
C HIS A 430 -3.54 -5.72 5.66
N LEU A 431 -2.62 -5.76 4.69
CA LEU A 431 -2.93 -5.92 3.27
C LEU A 431 -3.76 -7.19 3.03
N GLY A 432 -3.30 -8.34 3.56
CA GLY A 432 -3.97 -9.63 3.37
C GLY A 432 -5.39 -9.64 3.94
N VAL A 433 -5.58 -9.11 5.14
CA VAL A 433 -6.91 -9.08 5.79
C VAL A 433 -7.84 -8.04 5.16
N HIS A 434 -7.36 -6.83 4.89
CA HIS A 434 -8.19 -5.79 4.26
C HIS A 434 -8.64 -6.20 2.85
N ASN A 435 -7.81 -6.91 2.11
CA ASN A 435 -8.10 -7.40 0.77
C ASN A 435 -9.25 -8.44 0.70
N PHE A 436 -9.74 -8.96 1.82
CA PHE A 436 -11.00 -9.74 1.84
C PHE A 436 -12.25 -8.90 1.63
N VAL A 437 -12.19 -7.60 1.92
CA VAL A 437 -13.37 -6.70 1.86
C VAL A 437 -13.15 -5.47 1.00
N ASP A 438 -11.98 -5.35 0.35
CA ASP A 438 -11.67 -4.26 -0.57
C ASP A 438 -10.52 -4.63 -1.53
N ASN A 439 -10.03 -3.65 -2.32
CA ASN A 439 -8.85 -3.79 -3.18
C ASN A 439 -7.89 -2.61 -2.92
N LEU A 440 -6.71 -2.91 -2.38
CA LEU A 440 -5.69 -1.91 -2.07
C LEU A 440 -4.66 -1.71 -3.20
N PHE A 441 -4.77 -2.42 -4.32
CA PHE A 441 -3.90 -2.22 -5.49
C PHE A 441 -4.39 -1.07 -6.38
N VAL A 442 -4.77 0.04 -5.76
CA VAL A 442 -5.28 1.26 -6.40
C VAL A 442 -4.38 2.45 -6.13
N ASN A 443 -4.56 3.56 -6.84
CA ASN A 443 -3.89 4.84 -6.61
C ASN A 443 -2.36 4.73 -6.46
N ASN A 444 -1.72 3.92 -7.30
CA ASN A 444 -0.28 3.65 -7.31
C ASN A 444 0.30 3.08 -6.00
N THR A 445 -0.53 2.54 -5.09
CA THR A 445 -0.07 1.85 -3.88
C THR A 445 0.90 0.69 -4.21
N HIS A 446 0.78 0.09 -5.39
CA HIS A 446 1.68 -0.96 -5.87
C HIS A 446 3.15 -0.52 -5.95
N LEU A 447 3.45 0.78 -6.17
CA LEU A 447 4.83 1.30 -6.14
C LEU A 447 5.44 1.18 -4.75
N CYS A 448 4.65 1.52 -3.72
CA CYS A 448 5.02 1.33 -2.31
C CYS A 448 5.27 -0.15 -2.00
N LEU A 449 4.34 -1.04 -2.41
CA LEU A 449 4.46 -2.49 -2.19
C LEU A 449 5.70 -3.07 -2.89
N GLY A 450 6.00 -2.65 -4.12
CA GLY A 450 7.21 -3.03 -4.85
C GLY A 450 8.48 -2.62 -4.09
N GLY A 451 8.53 -1.39 -3.58
CA GLY A 451 9.63 -0.90 -2.75
C GLY A 451 9.84 -1.74 -1.50
N LEU A 452 8.77 -2.02 -0.75
CA LEU A 452 8.81 -2.82 0.47
C LEU A 452 9.20 -4.28 0.22
N LEU A 453 8.75 -4.91 -0.88
CA LEU A 453 9.16 -6.24 -1.30
C LEU A 453 10.66 -6.27 -1.69
N GLY A 454 11.14 -5.22 -2.33
CA GLY A 454 12.56 -5.01 -2.60
C GLY A 454 13.38 -4.94 -1.30
N VAL A 455 12.95 -4.13 -0.33
CA VAL A 455 13.54 -4.02 1.01
C VAL A 455 13.60 -5.38 1.70
N LEU A 456 12.50 -6.16 1.71
CA LEU A 456 12.47 -7.51 2.26
C LEU A 456 13.55 -8.40 1.63
N SER A 457 13.73 -8.29 0.32
CA SER A 457 14.71 -9.10 -0.41
C SER A 457 16.15 -8.72 -0.04
N VAL A 458 16.45 -7.43 0.12
CA VAL A 458 17.75 -6.92 0.59
C VAL A 458 18.04 -7.39 2.02
N VAL A 459 17.10 -7.17 2.94
CA VAL A 459 17.25 -7.52 4.35
C VAL A 459 17.46 -9.03 4.52
N ASN A 460 16.72 -9.86 3.78
CA ASN A 460 16.90 -11.32 3.81
C ASN A 460 18.32 -11.74 3.41
N THR A 461 18.90 -11.12 2.38
CA THR A 461 20.25 -11.44 1.93
C THR A 461 21.29 -11.03 2.99
N ARG A 462 21.14 -9.86 3.61
CA ARG A 462 22.07 -9.37 4.63
C ARG A 462 22.01 -10.18 5.92
N VAL A 463 20.83 -10.60 6.34
CA VAL A 463 20.66 -11.47 7.51
C VAL A 463 21.20 -12.87 7.23
N GLY A 464 21.00 -13.39 6.00
CA GLY A 464 21.55 -14.69 5.58
C GLY A 464 23.08 -14.71 5.59
N ASN A 465 23.73 -13.67 5.08
CA ASN A 465 25.20 -13.59 5.02
C ASN A 465 25.85 -13.47 6.41
N LYS A 466 25.18 -12.84 7.39
CA LYS A 466 25.71 -12.78 8.76
C LYS A 466 25.74 -14.13 9.48
N SER A 467 24.88 -15.08 9.10
CA SER A 467 24.86 -16.41 9.72
C SER A 467 25.99 -17.34 9.26
N TYR A 468 26.77 -16.96 8.22
CA TYR A 468 27.94 -17.70 7.76
C TYR A 468 29.25 -17.25 8.46
N PHE A 469 29.23 -16.15 9.23
CA PHE A 469 30.38 -15.58 9.92
C PHE A 469 30.23 -15.54 11.45
N ALA A 470 29.17 -16.14 12.00
CA ALA A 470 28.93 -16.32 13.42
C ALA A 470 28.99 -17.81 13.77
#